data_8454034b1275ca3fa1b7b2dbed4516ae
#
_entry.id   8454034b1275ca3fa1b7b2dbed4516ae
#
_cell.length_a   1.000
_cell.length_b   1.000
_cell.length_c   1.000
_cell.angle_alpha   90.00
_cell.angle_beta   90.00
_cell.angle_gamma   90.00
#
_symmetry.space_group_name_H-M   'P 1'
#
loop_
_entity.id
_entity.type
_entity.pdbx_description
1 polymer ?
#
loop_
_entity_poly.entity_id
_entity_poly.type
_entity_poly.pdbx_seq_one_letter_code
_entity_poly.pdbx_strand_id
1 'polypeptide(L)'
;MAINWKKTVFIVCDIVIAAYLLLAITAFNKPGAITTHCTEVKIDIEQNSAISGFMNANEIKRILTRERIYPLSWDMEDVSVRKIEEALQKSPFTEKAECHKTQSGHVCISIKQRIPVVRVMADNQENYYVDTHGSMMPESRYVANLIVATGAISRKYAQSSLTRVATQILKNPFWKDQIVQINILSDGSVELVPRVGEHIIYLGPPYDVENKLERMRKFYLYGLNKAGWNKYNYISVEFSNQIICKKNKRKK
;
A
#
# COMPACT_ATOMS: atom_id res chain seq x y z
N MET A 1 56.59 -64.74 1.80
CA MET A 1 55.41 -63.93 2.16
C MET A 1 54.61 -63.66 0.90
N ALA A 2 53.50 -64.34 0.68
CA ALA A 2 52.67 -64.10 -0.51
C ALA A 2 51.85 -62.85 -0.25
N ILE A 3 52.18 -61.78 -0.94
CA ILE A 3 51.40 -60.51 -0.91
C ILE A 3 50.04 -60.82 -1.51
N ASN A 4 49.01 -60.68 -0.70
CA ASN A 4 47.63 -60.97 -1.08
C ASN A 4 47.15 -59.85 -2.00
N TRP A 5 47.42 -59.93 -3.33
CA TRP A 5 47.16 -58.92 -4.35
C TRP A 5 45.75 -58.37 -4.26
N LYS A 6 44.76 -59.22 -3.98
CA LYS A 6 43.37 -58.75 -3.86
C LYS A 6 43.22 -57.71 -2.73
N LYS A 7 43.85 -57.94 -1.58
CA LYS A 7 43.77 -56.93 -0.44
C LYS A 7 44.49 -55.63 -0.79
N THR A 8 45.62 -55.71 -1.51
CA THR A 8 46.33 -54.48 -1.92
C THR A 8 45.59 -53.69 -2.93
N VAL A 9 44.85 -54.31 -3.86
CA VAL A 9 43.99 -53.62 -4.82
C VAL A 9 42.80 -52.91 -4.10
N PHE A 10 42.16 -53.55 -3.12
CA PHE A 10 41.12 -52.95 -2.35
C PHE A 10 41.58 -51.69 -1.55
N ILE A 11 42.73 -51.77 -0.91
CA ILE A 11 43.37 -50.67 -0.17
C ILE A 11 43.62 -49.45 -1.11
N VAL A 12 44.16 -49.74 -2.32
CA VAL A 12 44.42 -48.68 -3.31
C VAL A 12 43.09 -48.01 -3.78
N CYS A 13 42.04 -48.82 -4.04
CA CYS A 13 40.76 -48.31 -4.41
C CYS A 13 40.15 -47.41 -3.31
N ASP A 14 40.24 -47.84 -2.04
CA ASP A 14 39.74 -47.06 -0.91
C ASP A 14 40.47 -45.72 -0.77
N ILE A 15 41.80 -45.70 -0.96
CA ILE A 15 42.60 -44.45 -0.95
C ILE A 15 42.20 -43.54 -2.10
N VAL A 16 41.97 -44.06 -3.30
CA VAL A 16 41.54 -43.27 -4.46
C VAL A 16 40.14 -42.69 -4.23
N ILE A 17 39.22 -43.48 -3.68
CA ILE A 17 37.87 -43.01 -3.35
C ILE A 17 37.93 -41.94 -2.26
N ALA A 18 38.74 -42.15 -1.21
CA ALA A 18 38.91 -41.15 -0.15
C ALA A 18 39.51 -39.84 -0.66
N ALA A 19 40.52 -39.93 -1.54
CA ALA A 19 41.11 -38.74 -2.19
C ALA A 19 40.11 -38.02 -3.10
N TYR A 20 39.29 -38.76 -3.86
CA TYR A 20 38.24 -38.20 -4.69
C TYR A 20 37.15 -37.49 -3.85
N LEU A 21 36.71 -38.10 -2.76
CA LEU A 21 35.74 -37.50 -1.83
C LEU A 21 36.29 -36.22 -1.19
N LEU A 22 37.56 -36.22 -0.77
CA LEU A 22 38.23 -35.01 -0.25
C LEU A 22 38.30 -33.90 -1.30
N LEU A 23 38.67 -34.25 -2.55
CA LEU A 23 38.68 -33.27 -3.64
C LEU A 23 37.26 -32.78 -3.99
N ALA A 24 36.25 -33.63 -3.99
CA ALA A 24 34.88 -33.27 -4.24
C ALA A 24 34.38 -32.31 -3.15
N ILE A 25 34.60 -32.62 -1.87
CA ILE A 25 34.19 -31.74 -0.76
C ILE A 25 34.87 -30.37 -0.86
N THR A 26 36.16 -30.31 -1.17
CA THR A 26 36.90 -29.05 -1.29
C THR A 26 36.53 -28.26 -2.55
N ALA A 27 36.22 -28.96 -3.67
CA ALA A 27 35.81 -28.32 -4.92
C ALA A 27 34.38 -27.73 -4.85
N PHE A 28 33.46 -28.46 -4.20
CA PHE A 28 32.08 -27.98 -4.03
C PHE A 28 31.90 -26.99 -2.86
N ASN A 29 32.80 -27.01 -1.87
CA ASN A 29 32.80 -26.10 -0.73
C ASN A 29 33.68 -24.85 -0.93
N LYS A 30 34.05 -24.51 -2.17
CA LYS A 30 34.64 -23.19 -2.40
C LYS A 30 33.53 -22.17 -2.13
N PRO A 31 33.57 -21.37 -1.05
CA PRO A 31 32.69 -20.22 -0.93
C PRO A 31 32.95 -19.40 -2.20
N GLY A 32 31.92 -19.18 -3.02
CA GLY A 32 32.00 -18.22 -4.12
C GLY A 32 32.63 -16.97 -3.57
N ALA A 33 33.52 -16.31 -4.32
CA ALA A 33 34.28 -15.14 -3.86
C ALA A 33 33.27 -14.20 -3.15
N ILE A 34 33.34 -14.17 -1.82
CA ILE A 34 32.54 -13.27 -1.00
C ILE A 34 33.08 -11.89 -1.33
N THR A 35 32.35 -11.13 -2.11
CA THR A 35 32.72 -9.73 -2.36
C THR A 35 32.61 -9.01 -1.04
N THR A 36 33.73 -8.52 -0.56
CA THR A 36 33.81 -7.82 0.73
C THR A 36 33.07 -6.49 0.72
N HIS A 37 32.90 -5.89 -0.48
CA HIS A 37 32.27 -4.58 -0.62
C HIS A 37 30.91 -4.66 -1.31
N CYS A 38 30.01 -3.73 -0.96
CA CYS A 38 28.74 -3.56 -1.64
C CYS A 38 28.96 -2.96 -3.05
N THR A 39 28.74 -3.77 -4.07
CA THR A 39 28.93 -3.39 -5.48
C THR A 39 27.68 -2.79 -6.10
N GLU A 40 26.49 -3.16 -5.59
CA GLU A 40 25.21 -2.71 -6.13
C GLU A 40 24.14 -2.65 -5.05
N VAL A 41 23.28 -1.62 -5.13
CA VAL A 41 22.07 -1.50 -4.31
C VAL A 41 20.87 -1.68 -5.22
N LYS A 42 20.20 -2.83 -5.10
CA LYS A 42 18.98 -3.15 -5.84
C LYS A 42 17.76 -2.69 -5.05
N ILE A 43 16.96 -1.83 -5.65
CA ILE A 43 15.74 -1.30 -5.03
C ILE A 43 14.56 -1.83 -5.82
N ASP A 44 13.76 -2.66 -5.16
CA ASP A 44 12.48 -3.16 -5.67
C ASP A 44 11.34 -2.50 -4.93
N ILE A 45 10.41 -1.90 -5.67
CA ILE A 45 9.24 -1.23 -5.13
C ILE A 45 8.03 -1.98 -5.65
N GLU A 46 7.26 -2.58 -4.74
CA GLU A 46 6.02 -3.24 -5.10
C GLU A 46 5.09 -2.25 -5.81
N GLN A 47 4.97 -2.43 -7.13
CA GLN A 47 4.15 -1.57 -7.97
C GLN A 47 2.69 -1.99 -7.85
N ASN A 48 1.88 -1.14 -7.25
CA ASN A 48 0.45 -1.22 -7.39
C ASN A 48 0.03 -0.28 -8.54
N SER A 49 -0.59 -0.82 -9.58
CA SER A 49 -0.98 -0.10 -10.80
C SER A 49 -1.86 1.14 -10.57
N ALA A 50 -2.48 1.24 -9.39
CA ALA A 50 -3.31 2.37 -9.02
C ALA A 50 -2.52 3.55 -8.45
N ILE A 51 -1.25 3.36 -8.03
CA ILE A 51 -0.49 4.36 -7.27
C ILE A 51 1.00 4.25 -7.61
N SER A 52 1.38 4.70 -8.77
CA SER A 52 2.77 4.92 -9.09
C SER A 52 3.15 6.35 -8.69
N GLY A 53 4.12 6.50 -7.78
CA GLY A 53 4.74 7.81 -7.62
C GLY A 53 4.92 8.38 -6.23
N PHE A 54 4.35 7.82 -5.16
CA PHE A 54 4.60 8.30 -3.80
C PHE A 54 6.03 8.04 -3.33
N MET A 55 6.63 6.93 -3.75
CA MET A 55 8.05 6.63 -3.56
C MET A 55 8.67 6.13 -4.86
N ASN A 56 9.91 6.50 -5.10
CA ASN A 56 10.73 5.99 -6.18
C ASN A 56 12.14 5.68 -5.70
N ALA A 57 12.93 5.00 -6.51
CA ALA A 57 14.30 4.61 -6.15
C ALA A 57 15.19 5.82 -5.76
N ASN A 58 14.99 6.98 -6.39
CA ASN A 58 15.75 8.19 -6.06
C ASN A 58 15.38 8.72 -4.68
N GLU A 59 14.11 8.65 -4.30
CA GLU A 59 13.66 9.05 -2.95
C GLU A 59 14.24 8.14 -1.87
N ILE A 60 14.24 6.82 -2.10
CA ILE A 60 14.86 5.83 -1.21
C ILE A 60 16.35 6.12 -1.05
N LYS A 61 17.06 6.32 -2.16
CA LYS A 61 18.48 6.70 -2.16
C LYS A 61 18.71 7.99 -1.38
N ARG A 62 17.86 9.01 -1.55
CA ARG A 62 17.95 10.29 -0.85
C ARG A 62 17.76 10.12 0.65
N ILE A 63 16.80 9.31 1.09
CA ILE A 63 16.57 9.01 2.51
C ILE A 63 17.83 8.38 3.12
N LEU A 64 18.35 7.31 2.50
CA LEU A 64 19.52 6.58 3.00
C LEU A 64 20.79 7.44 2.99
N THR A 65 20.97 8.31 1.99
CA THR A 65 22.10 9.24 1.92
C THR A 65 22.01 10.29 3.01
N ARG A 66 20.83 10.85 3.27
CA ARG A 66 20.59 11.83 4.36
C ARG A 66 20.90 11.23 5.72
N GLU A 67 20.51 9.99 5.94
CA GLU A 67 20.80 9.26 7.19
C GLU A 67 22.23 8.70 7.23
N ARG A 68 23.05 8.93 6.18
CA ARG A 68 24.44 8.45 6.05
C ARG A 68 24.58 6.93 6.17
N ILE A 69 23.61 6.18 5.62
CA ILE A 69 23.59 4.71 5.65
C ILE A 69 23.41 4.11 4.25
N TYR A 70 23.65 4.87 3.18
CA TYR A 70 23.60 4.34 1.81
C TYR A 70 24.80 3.42 1.59
N PRO A 71 24.58 2.12 1.33
CA PRO A 71 25.63 1.08 1.51
C PRO A 71 26.59 0.94 0.34
N LEU A 72 26.40 1.65 -0.78
CA LEU A 72 27.22 1.49 -1.97
C LEU A 72 28.71 1.73 -1.65
N SER A 73 29.57 0.79 -2.05
CA SER A 73 31.02 0.75 -1.80
C SER A 73 31.45 0.55 -0.33
N TRP A 74 30.51 0.28 0.57
CA TRP A 74 30.82 -0.07 1.95
C TRP A 74 31.23 -1.54 2.09
N ASP A 75 32.00 -1.86 3.11
CA ASP A 75 32.23 -3.24 3.49
C ASP A 75 30.92 -3.90 3.90
N MET A 76 30.66 -5.10 3.37
CA MET A 76 29.40 -5.80 3.62
C MET A 76 29.20 -6.12 5.11
N GLU A 77 30.27 -6.18 5.89
CA GLU A 77 30.20 -6.37 7.35
C GLU A 77 29.64 -5.11 8.03
N ASP A 78 30.00 -3.93 7.57
CA ASP A 78 29.59 -2.64 8.13
C ASP A 78 28.15 -2.25 7.73
N VAL A 79 27.62 -2.85 6.67
CA VAL A 79 26.23 -2.59 6.24
C VAL A 79 25.27 -3.15 7.26
N SER A 80 24.53 -2.29 7.95
CA SER A 80 23.46 -2.68 8.87
C SER A 80 22.12 -2.70 8.17
N VAL A 81 21.64 -3.89 7.81
CA VAL A 81 20.30 -4.13 7.22
C VAL A 81 19.21 -3.51 8.08
N ARG A 82 19.28 -3.74 9.38
CA ARG A 82 18.30 -3.22 10.34
C ARG A 82 18.20 -1.69 10.33
N LYS A 83 19.34 -0.97 10.29
CA LYS A 83 19.34 0.50 10.23
C LYS A 83 18.71 1.01 8.94
N ILE A 84 18.92 0.31 7.81
CA ILE A 84 18.32 0.63 6.53
C ILE A 84 16.81 0.47 6.61
N GLU A 85 16.33 -0.68 7.11
CA GLU A 85 14.90 -0.95 7.29
C GLU A 85 14.23 0.07 8.22
N GLU A 86 14.82 0.34 9.40
CA GLU A 86 14.31 1.32 10.36
C GLU A 86 14.23 2.74 9.77
N ALA A 87 15.23 3.16 8.99
CA ALA A 87 15.23 4.46 8.35
C ALA A 87 14.14 4.59 7.27
N LEU A 88 13.94 3.54 6.47
CA LEU A 88 12.92 3.50 5.44
C LEU A 88 11.50 3.34 6.03
N GLN A 89 11.35 2.60 7.13
CA GLN A 89 10.09 2.42 7.83
C GLN A 89 9.59 3.72 8.49
N LYS A 90 10.47 4.67 8.82
CA LYS A 90 10.10 6.02 9.32
C LYS A 90 9.42 6.88 8.25
N SER A 91 9.56 6.54 6.97
CA SER A 91 8.88 7.27 5.91
C SER A 91 7.37 7.07 6.01
N PRO A 92 6.56 8.14 6.01
CA PRO A 92 5.10 8.02 6.10
C PRO A 92 4.48 7.32 4.89
N PHE A 93 5.22 7.17 3.79
CA PHE A 93 4.78 6.49 2.56
C PHE A 93 5.14 5.00 2.52
N THR A 94 5.89 4.51 3.49
CA THR A 94 6.30 3.10 3.58
C THR A 94 5.34 2.31 4.47
N GLU A 95 4.75 1.27 3.92
CA GLU A 95 4.00 0.28 4.71
C GLU A 95 4.95 -0.73 5.33
N LYS A 96 5.88 -1.27 4.51
CA LYS A 96 6.89 -2.24 4.93
C LYS A 96 8.18 -2.02 4.15
N ALA A 97 9.32 -2.11 4.83
CA ALA A 97 10.64 -2.12 4.23
C ALA A 97 11.39 -3.38 4.67
N GLU A 98 11.94 -4.10 3.71
CA GLU A 98 12.77 -5.27 3.92
C GLU A 98 14.11 -5.07 3.21
N CYS A 99 15.19 -5.50 3.85
CA CYS A 99 16.53 -5.39 3.30
C CYS A 99 17.29 -6.70 3.54
N HIS A 100 18.07 -7.14 2.58
CA HIS A 100 18.95 -8.28 2.75
C HIS A 100 20.25 -8.12 1.96
N LYS A 101 21.28 -8.81 2.42
CA LYS A 101 22.58 -8.88 1.75
C LYS A 101 22.65 -10.15 0.94
N THR A 102 23.27 -10.11 -0.22
CA THR A 102 23.56 -11.28 -1.03
C THR A 102 25.05 -11.66 -0.94
N GLN A 103 25.38 -12.90 -1.21
CA GLN A 103 26.80 -13.36 -1.25
C GLN A 103 27.59 -12.72 -2.40
N SER A 104 26.89 -12.21 -3.43
CA SER A 104 27.50 -11.52 -4.58
C SER A 104 27.83 -10.04 -4.31
N GLY A 105 27.70 -9.56 -3.05
CA GLY A 105 28.00 -8.18 -2.71
C GLY A 105 26.91 -7.18 -3.07
N HIS A 106 25.66 -7.62 -3.21
CA HIS A 106 24.53 -6.71 -3.44
C HIS A 106 23.73 -6.53 -2.16
N VAL A 107 23.20 -5.31 -1.97
CA VAL A 107 22.19 -5.01 -0.97
C VAL A 107 20.85 -4.85 -1.68
N CYS A 108 19.90 -5.72 -1.36
CA CYS A 108 18.55 -5.71 -1.94
C CYS A 108 17.59 -5.08 -0.94
N ILE A 109 16.84 -4.09 -1.39
CA ILE A 109 15.85 -3.33 -0.61
C ILE A 109 14.50 -3.50 -1.29
N SER A 110 13.55 -4.13 -0.59
CA SER A 110 12.17 -4.29 -1.05
C SER A 110 11.26 -3.38 -0.26
N ILE A 111 10.49 -2.55 -0.96
CA ILE A 111 9.56 -1.58 -0.35
C ILE A 111 8.13 -1.88 -0.76
N LYS A 112 7.27 -2.05 0.23
CA LYS A 112 5.83 -2.00 0.06
C LYS A 112 5.34 -0.60 0.41
N GLN A 113 4.74 0.08 -0.56
CA GLN A 113 4.19 1.43 -0.37
C GLN A 113 2.84 1.39 0.32
N ARG A 114 2.55 2.43 1.12
CA ARG A 114 1.18 2.68 1.62
C ARG A 114 0.27 3.09 0.48
N ILE A 115 -0.94 2.57 0.49
CA ILE A 115 -1.97 2.84 -0.50
C ILE A 115 -2.99 3.79 0.11
N PRO A 116 -3.02 5.08 -0.27
CA PRO A 116 -4.04 5.99 0.20
C PRO A 116 -5.41 5.63 -0.38
N VAL A 117 -6.44 5.78 0.42
CA VAL A 117 -7.85 5.55 0.04
C VAL A 117 -8.66 6.84 -0.05
N VAL A 118 -8.22 7.88 0.63
CA VAL A 118 -8.92 9.16 0.66
C VAL A 118 -7.93 10.32 0.86
N ARG A 119 -8.16 11.43 0.18
CA ARG A 119 -7.50 12.71 0.45
C ARG A 119 -8.39 13.55 1.35
N VAL A 120 -7.87 13.95 2.49
CA VAL A 120 -8.57 14.81 3.44
C VAL A 120 -8.19 16.27 3.20
N MET A 121 -9.19 17.11 3.05
CA MET A 121 -9.10 18.57 2.99
C MET A 121 -10.11 19.13 4.02
N ALA A 122 -9.70 19.16 5.29
CA ALA A 122 -10.57 19.51 6.38
C ALA A 122 -10.78 21.03 6.52
N ASP A 123 -11.87 21.45 7.16
CA ASP A 123 -12.19 22.87 7.39
C ASP A 123 -11.14 23.62 8.22
N ASN A 124 -10.36 22.91 9.03
CA ASN A 124 -9.21 23.44 9.78
C ASN A 124 -7.94 23.63 8.92
N GLN A 125 -8.06 23.54 7.59
CA GLN A 125 -6.98 23.65 6.60
C GLN A 125 -5.95 22.51 6.63
N GLU A 126 -6.19 21.45 7.38
CA GLU A 126 -5.36 20.25 7.28
C GLU A 126 -5.57 19.54 5.94
N ASN A 127 -4.46 19.19 5.27
CA ASN A 127 -4.45 18.47 3.99
C ASN A 127 -3.48 17.29 4.08
N TYR A 128 -4.02 16.07 3.95
CA TYR A 128 -3.25 14.82 4.08
C TYR A 128 -4.00 13.67 3.42
N TYR A 129 -3.31 12.55 3.27
CA TYR A 129 -3.94 11.29 2.82
C TYR A 129 -4.12 10.33 3.99
N VAL A 130 -5.06 9.41 3.85
CA VAL A 130 -5.25 8.30 4.79
C VAL A 130 -5.26 7.00 4.01
N ASP A 131 -4.54 5.99 4.52
CA ASP A 131 -4.48 4.64 3.94
C ASP A 131 -5.61 3.72 4.43
N THR A 132 -5.64 2.49 3.94
CA THR A 132 -6.63 1.47 4.33
C THR A 132 -6.61 1.11 5.81
N HIS A 133 -5.51 1.37 6.51
CA HIS A 133 -5.31 1.08 7.93
C HIS A 133 -5.57 2.29 8.83
N GLY A 134 -5.94 3.44 8.24
CA GLY A 134 -6.12 4.69 8.98
C GLY A 134 -4.80 5.43 9.26
N SER A 135 -3.69 5.03 8.65
CA SER A 135 -2.42 5.75 8.79
C SER A 135 -2.44 7.02 7.97
N MET A 136 -1.99 8.11 8.57
CA MET A 136 -1.94 9.42 7.91
C MET A 136 -0.65 9.55 7.11
N MET A 137 -0.77 10.06 5.90
CA MET A 137 0.33 10.34 4.99
C MET A 137 0.30 11.83 4.64
N PRO A 138 1.43 12.53 4.66
CA PRO A 138 1.47 13.96 4.33
C PRO A 138 1.10 14.21 2.87
N GLU A 139 0.80 15.46 2.56
CA GLU A 139 0.59 15.89 1.18
C GLU A 139 1.82 15.54 0.32
N SER A 140 1.55 15.04 -0.86
CA SER A 140 2.58 14.68 -1.85
C SER A 140 2.35 15.44 -3.15
N ARG A 141 3.42 15.65 -3.91
CA ARG A 141 3.35 16.21 -5.28
C ARG A 141 2.65 15.28 -6.27
N TYR A 142 2.50 14.02 -5.92
CA TYR A 142 1.77 13.05 -6.73
C TYR A 142 0.28 13.18 -6.48
N VAL A 143 -0.46 13.43 -7.56
CA VAL A 143 -1.91 13.49 -7.54
C VAL A 143 -2.45 12.11 -7.86
N ALA A 144 -2.94 11.41 -6.85
CA ALA A 144 -3.74 10.21 -7.08
C ALA A 144 -5.19 10.61 -7.36
N ASN A 145 -5.86 9.89 -8.26
CA ASN A 145 -7.30 10.07 -8.48
C ASN A 145 -8.08 9.42 -7.33
N LEU A 146 -8.15 10.11 -6.20
CA LEU A 146 -8.74 9.65 -4.97
C LEU A 146 -10.04 10.40 -4.67
N ILE A 147 -10.90 9.76 -3.88
CA ILE A 147 -12.03 10.44 -3.28
C ILE A 147 -11.50 11.55 -2.35
N VAL A 148 -12.06 12.75 -2.45
CA VAL A 148 -11.71 13.87 -1.59
C VAL A 148 -12.71 13.94 -0.43
N ALA A 149 -12.19 13.98 0.80
CA ALA A 149 -13.02 14.20 1.98
C ALA A 149 -12.88 15.64 2.46
N THR A 150 -14.01 16.31 2.71
CA THR A 150 -14.10 17.71 3.16
C THR A 150 -14.99 17.83 4.40
N GLY A 151 -14.97 18.99 5.06
CA GLY A 151 -15.84 19.32 6.17
C GLY A 151 -15.18 19.18 7.54
N ALA A 152 -15.98 18.95 8.57
CA ALA A 152 -15.57 18.92 9.98
C ALA A 152 -14.83 17.60 10.33
N ILE A 153 -13.63 17.41 9.80
CA ILE A 153 -12.85 16.17 9.94
C ILE A 153 -11.78 16.33 11.01
N SER A 154 -11.93 15.65 12.14
CA SER A 154 -10.82 15.48 13.09
C SER A 154 -9.90 14.32 12.67
N ARG A 155 -8.64 14.36 13.08
CA ARG A 155 -7.68 13.27 12.80
C ARG A 155 -8.19 11.90 13.26
N LYS A 156 -8.78 11.83 14.46
CA LYS A 156 -9.36 10.60 14.99
C LYS A 156 -10.52 10.08 14.12
N TYR A 157 -11.37 10.99 13.65
CA TYR A 157 -12.46 10.64 12.74
C TYR A 157 -11.93 10.13 11.40
N ALA A 158 -10.91 10.79 10.85
CA ALA A 158 -10.26 10.39 9.61
C ALA A 158 -9.67 8.99 9.70
N GLN A 159 -8.94 8.68 10.79
CA GLN A 159 -8.30 7.38 11.02
C GLN A 159 -9.27 6.21 11.26
N SER A 160 -10.51 6.49 11.60
CA SER A 160 -11.50 5.44 11.97
C SER A 160 -12.69 5.44 11.02
N SER A 161 -13.64 6.33 11.26
CA SER A 161 -14.95 6.35 10.56
C SER A 161 -14.81 6.68 9.08
N LEU A 162 -14.05 7.73 8.73
CA LEU A 162 -13.85 8.13 7.35
C LEU A 162 -13.12 7.04 6.54
N THR A 163 -12.04 6.46 7.10
CA THR A 163 -11.31 5.34 6.46
C THR A 163 -12.24 4.17 6.16
N ARG A 164 -13.12 3.82 7.10
CA ARG A 164 -14.11 2.74 6.92
C ARG A 164 -15.08 3.07 5.79
N VAL A 165 -15.65 4.28 5.78
CA VAL A 165 -16.58 4.72 4.73
C VAL A 165 -15.89 4.71 3.36
N ALA A 166 -14.73 5.34 3.23
CA ALA A 166 -13.97 5.38 1.99
C ALA A 166 -13.60 3.98 1.49
N THR A 167 -13.14 3.09 2.37
CA THR A 167 -12.80 1.71 2.02
C THR A 167 -14.02 0.93 1.52
N GLN A 168 -15.20 1.10 2.13
CA GLN A 168 -16.43 0.45 1.68
C GLN A 168 -16.89 0.97 0.31
N ILE A 169 -16.75 2.28 0.05
CA ILE A 169 -17.04 2.86 -1.27
C ILE A 169 -16.09 2.27 -2.32
N LEU A 170 -14.79 2.23 -2.05
CA LEU A 170 -13.79 1.73 -2.98
C LEU A 170 -13.89 0.22 -3.26
N LYS A 171 -14.32 -0.57 -2.28
CA LYS A 171 -14.59 -2.02 -2.45
C LYS A 171 -15.80 -2.30 -3.33
N ASN A 172 -16.73 -1.36 -3.44
CA ASN A 172 -17.94 -1.54 -4.24
C ASN A 172 -17.68 -1.13 -5.70
N PRO A 173 -17.75 -2.07 -6.68
CA PRO A 173 -17.40 -1.77 -8.07
C PRO A 173 -18.31 -0.72 -8.71
N PHE A 174 -19.55 -0.54 -8.22
CA PHE A 174 -20.45 0.48 -8.71
C PHE A 174 -20.07 1.87 -8.13
N TRP A 175 -19.80 1.95 -6.82
CA TRP A 175 -19.62 3.23 -6.13
C TRP A 175 -18.22 3.82 -6.24
N LYS A 176 -17.19 3.00 -6.43
CA LYS A 176 -15.79 3.47 -6.52
C LYS A 176 -15.57 4.51 -7.62
N ASP A 177 -16.31 4.39 -8.73
CA ASP A 177 -16.20 5.28 -9.89
C ASP A 177 -17.27 6.39 -9.88
N GLN A 178 -18.27 6.26 -8.99
CA GLN A 178 -19.40 7.20 -8.90
C GLN A 178 -19.19 8.28 -7.83
N ILE A 179 -18.51 7.98 -6.73
CA ILE A 179 -18.31 8.94 -5.64
C ILE A 179 -17.01 9.70 -5.84
N VAL A 180 -17.10 11.03 -5.88
CA VAL A 180 -15.94 11.93 -6.04
C VAL A 180 -15.57 12.64 -4.75
N GLN A 181 -16.56 12.87 -3.87
CA GLN A 181 -16.34 13.58 -2.61
C GLN A 181 -17.17 12.98 -1.48
N ILE A 182 -16.58 12.98 -0.29
CA ILE A 182 -17.23 12.67 0.99
C ILE A 182 -17.22 13.97 1.80
N ASN A 183 -18.38 14.48 2.20
CA ASN A 183 -18.47 15.63 3.08
C ASN A 183 -18.88 15.19 4.48
N ILE A 184 -18.16 15.65 5.49
CA ILE A 184 -18.42 15.33 6.90
C ILE A 184 -19.02 16.57 7.56
N LEU A 185 -20.24 16.42 8.05
CA LEU A 185 -20.95 17.48 8.75
C LEU A 185 -20.41 17.64 10.19
N SER A 186 -20.79 18.74 10.84
CA SER A 186 -20.34 19.06 12.20
C SER A 186 -20.79 18.04 13.26
N ASP A 187 -21.88 17.32 13.01
CA ASP A 187 -22.39 16.23 13.86
C ASP A 187 -21.73 14.87 13.56
N GLY A 188 -20.80 14.80 12.59
CA GLY A 188 -20.13 13.59 12.15
C GLY A 188 -20.91 12.77 11.12
N SER A 189 -22.06 13.27 10.65
CA SER A 189 -22.82 12.63 9.57
C SER A 189 -22.10 12.77 8.23
N VAL A 190 -22.37 11.83 7.34
CA VAL A 190 -21.69 11.67 6.05
C VAL A 190 -22.62 12.02 4.90
N GLU A 191 -22.15 12.88 4.03
CA GLU A 191 -22.74 13.17 2.73
C GLU A 191 -21.79 12.70 1.62
N LEU A 192 -22.33 12.19 0.52
CA LEU A 192 -21.58 11.79 -0.65
C LEU A 192 -21.99 12.65 -1.84
N VAL A 193 -20.97 13.09 -2.60
CA VAL A 193 -21.17 13.79 -3.86
C VAL A 193 -20.87 12.81 -4.99
N PRO A 194 -21.88 12.42 -5.77
CA PRO A 194 -21.69 11.54 -6.91
C PRO A 194 -21.16 12.31 -8.13
N ARG A 195 -20.55 11.60 -9.05
CA ARG A 195 -20.10 12.13 -10.35
C ARG A 195 -21.26 12.46 -11.28
N VAL A 196 -22.36 11.71 -11.16
CA VAL A 196 -23.52 11.82 -12.05
C VAL A 196 -24.73 12.33 -11.28
N GLY A 197 -25.40 13.34 -11.82
CA GLY A 197 -26.54 14.00 -11.20
C GLY A 197 -26.15 15.19 -10.33
N GLU A 198 -27.15 16.05 -10.01
CA GLU A 198 -26.97 17.28 -9.21
C GLU A 198 -27.39 17.09 -7.74
N HIS A 199 -27.45 15.85 -7.28
CA HIS A 199 -27.94 15.54 -5.94
C HIS A 199 -26.83 15.16 -4.99
N ILE A 200 -27.05 15.43 -3.71
CA ILE A 200 -26.24 14.95 -2.60
C ILE A 200 -26.88 13.69 -2.03
N ILE A 201 -26.08 12.68 -1.72
CA ILE A 201 -26.52 11.46 -1.04
C ILE A 201 -26.17 11.62 0.44
N TYR A 202 -27.18 11.68 1.30
CA TYR A 202 -26.98 11.71 2.74
C TYR A 202 -27.03 10.31 3.34
N LEU A 203 -25.89 9.86 3.84
CA LEU A 203 -25.79 8.58 4.53
C LEU A 203 -26.20 8.69 6.01
N GLY A 204 -26.12 9.90 6.60
CA GLY A 204 -26.21 10.08 8.04
C GLY A 204 -24.99 9.55 8.78
N PRO A 205 -25.14 9.04 10.01
CA PRO A 205 -24.02 8.49 10.79
C PRO A 205 -23.27 7.36 10.04
N PRO A 206 -21.93 7.25 10.21
CA PRO A 206 -21.05 6.35 9.44
C PRO A 206 -21.11 4.87 9.88
N TYR A 207 -22.30 4.32 10.04
CA TYR A 207 -22.55 2.91 10.31
C TYR A 207 -23.46 2.33 9.23
N ASP A 208 -23.43 0.99 9.06
CA ASP A 208 -24.24 0.26 8.07
C ASP A 208 -24.12 0.80 6.64
N VAL A 209 -22.91 1.27 6.30
CA VAL A 209 -22.64 1.98 5.03
C VAL A 209 -22.93 1.09 3.83
N GLU A 210 -22.57 -0.19 3.92
CA GLU A 210 -22.77 -1.15 2.83
C GLU A 210 -24.26 -1.29 2.45
N ASN A 211 -25.14 -1.50 3.43
CA ASN A 211 -26.57 -1.62 3.18
C ASN A 211 -27.17 -0.27 2.71
N LYS A 212 -26.70 0.86 3.22
CA LYS A 212 -27.10 2.19 2.74
C LYS A 212 -26.71 2.40 1.27
N LEU A 213 -25.50 2.04 0.89
CA LEU A 213 -25.03 2.10 -0.50
C LEU A 213 -25.81 1.15 -1.41
N GLU A 214 -26.13 -0.06 -0.95
CA GLU A 214 -26.92 -1.00 -1.74
C GLU A 214 -28.37 -0.52 -1.96
N ARG A 215 -29.01 0.09 -0.95
CA ARG A 215 -30.32 0.74 -1.11
C ARG A 215 -30.26 1.89 -2.10
N MET A 216 -29.22 2.70 -2.02
CA MET A 216 -29.02 3.82 -2.95
C MET A 216 -28.77 3.30 -4.37
N ARG A 217 -28.02 2.22 -4.56
CA ARG A 217 -27.81 1.56 -5.86
C ARG A 217 -29.13 1.10 -6.48
N LYS A 218 -29.97 0.44 -5.69
CA LYS A 218 -31.32 0.04 -6.15
C LYS A 218 -32.17 1.25 -6.53
N PHE A 219 -32.07 2.33 -5.76
CA PHE A 219 -32.80 3.56 -6.08
C PHE A 219 -32.27 4.22 -7.38
N TYR A 220 -30.98 4.18 -7.64
CA TYR A 220 -30.40 4.62 -8.91
C TYR A 220 -30.97 3.82 -10.09
N LEU A 221 -30.95 2.50 -10.00
CA LEU A 221 -31.36 1.62 -11.09
C LEU A 221 -32.89 1.67 -11.35
N TYR A 222 -33.68 1.69 -10.32
CA TYR A 222 -35.13 1.52 -10.45
C TYR A 222 -35.93 2.79 -10.16
N GLY A 223 -35.40 3.72 -9.37
CA GLY A 223 -36.06 4.97 -8.99
C GLY A 223 -35.69 6.13 -9.91
N LEU A 224 -34.42 6.52 -9.97
CA LEU A 224 -33.98 7.69 -10.73
C LEU A 224 -34.11 7.52 -12.23
N ASN A 225 -33.89 6.31 -12.76
CA ASN A 225 -34.11 6.03 -14.18
C ASN A 225 -35.57 6.26 -14.61
N LYS A 226 -36.53 6.06 -13.72
CA LYS A 226 -37.96 6.31 -14.01
C LYS A 226 -38.37 7.75 -13.69
N ALA A 227 -37.83 8.31 -12.59
CA ALA A 227 -38.24 9.62 -12.08
C ALA A 227 -37.51 10.79 -12.77
N GLY A 228 -36.34 10.55 -13.36
CA GLY A 228 -35.41 11.55 -13.88
C GLY A 228 -34.31 11.92 -12.88
N TRP A 229 -33.07 11.95 -13.36
CA TRP A 229 -31.86 12.15 -12.57
C TRP A 229 -31.78 13.51 -11.86
N ASN A 230 -32.35 14.55 -12.44
CA ASN A 230 -32.31 15.92 -11.92
C ASN A 230 -33.58 16.30 -11.15
N LYS A 231 -34.45 15.34 -10.83
CA LYS A 231 -35.68 15.57 -10.09
C LYS A 231 -35.44 15.91 -8.63
N TYR A 232 -34.41 15.38 -8.03
CA TYR A 232 -34.05 15.53 -6.63
C TYR A 232 -32.69 16.18 -6.49
N ASN A 233 -32.52 17.06 -5.51
CA ASN A 233 -31.22 17.63 -5.15
C ASN A 233 -30.62 17.05 -3.88
N TYR A 234 -31.39 16.23 -3.16
CA TYR A 234 -30.97 15.61 -1.91
C TYR A 234 -31.70 14.28 -1.72
N ILE A 235 -30.95 13.23 -1.42
CA ILE A 235 -31.45 11.87 -1.26
C ILE A 235 -30.86 11.29 0.02
N SER A 236 -31.69 11.09 1.04
CA SER A 236 -31.28 10.47 2.30
C SER A 236 -31.57 8.97 2.27
N VAL A 237 -30.54 8.19 2.60
CA VAL A 237 -30.61 6.74 2.82
C VAL A 237 -30.28 6.37 4.27
N GLU A 238 -30.38 7.32 5.17
CA GLU A 238 -30.09 7.16 6.59
C GLU A 238 -30.91 6.02 7.22
N PHE A 239 -32.20 6.00 6.99
CA PHE A 239 -33.12 5.03 7.59
C PHE A 239 -33.20 3.74 6.78
N SER A 240 -33.32 2.58 7.46
CA SER A 240 -33.28 1.26 6.83
C SER A 240 -34.48 0.95 5.94
N ASN A 241 -35.63 1.53 6.25
CA ASN A 241 -36.92 1.22 5.63
C ASN A 241 -37.46 2.27 4.64
N GLN A 242 -36.74 3.38 4.44
CA GLN A 242 -37.20 4.46 3.56
C GLN A 242 -36.04 5.23 2.92
N ILE A 243 -36.32 5.84 1.77
CA ILE A 243 -35.46 6.81 1.11
C ILE A 243 -36.21 8.14 1.06
N ILE A 244 -35.64 9.17 1.65
CA ILE A 244 -36.25 10.49 1.71
C ILE A 244 -35.61 11.36 0.63
N CYS A 245 -36.42 11.90 -0.29
CA CYS A 245 -35.96 12.72 -1.40
C CYS A 245 -36.50 14.14 -1.32
N LYS A 246 -35.61 15.14 -1.46
CA LYS A 246 -35.96 16.53 -1.58
C LYS A 246 -35.97 16.95 -3.05
N LYS A 247 -37.10 17.45 -3.53
CA LYS A 247 -37.23 17.88 -4.94
C LYS A 247 -36.35 19.10 -5.23
N ASN A 248 -35.73 19.09 -6.41
CA ASN A 248 -35.05 20.25 -6.92
C ASN A 248 -36.10 21.39 -7.14
N LYS A 249 -35.86 22.56 -6.55
CA LYS A 249 -36.69 23.72 -6.84
C LYS A 249 -36.41 24.14 -8.28
N ARG A 250 -37.37 23.97 -9.19
CA ARG A 250 -37.26 24.53 -10.55
C ARG A 250 -36.90 26.00 -10.43
N LYS A 251 -35.73 26.39 -10.93
CA LYS A 251 -35.49 27.80 -11.24
C LYS A 251 -36.55 28.16 -12.30
N LYS A 252 -37.49 29.07 -11.94
CA LYS A 252 -38.37 29.73 -12.90
C LYS A 252 -37.56 30.62 -13.80
#